data_daf7ab450caf1063524ab8667de76262
#
_entry.id   daf7ab450caf1063524ab8667de76262
#
_cell.length_a   1.000
_cell.length_b   1.000
_cell.length_c   1.000
_cell.angle_alpha   90.00
_cell.angle_beta   90.00
_cell.angle_gamma   90.00
#
_symmetry.space_group_name_H-M   'P 1'
#
loop_
_entity.id
_entity.type
_entity.pdbx_description
1 polymer ?
#
loop_
_entity_poly.entity_id
_entity_poly.type
_entity_poly.pdbx_seq_one_letter_code
_entity_poly.pdbx_strand_id
1 'polypeptide(L)'
;QVGGIVDKVLFKQGTYVHAGQPLFKLNSEIFQADVKSNRATLHRAEAEVTRLQILLKRYAELVTVNAISKQEYNNTEAEYQKAKADVTQMEAILSRQQLNLKYATITSPISGIIGEILVTEGALVSQGDTKAMAVVQQIDKVYIDEKQSITDY
;
A
#
# COMPACT_ATOMS: atom_id res chain seq x y z
N GLN A 1 -1.08 5.77 -6.21
CA GLN A 1 0.20 6.23 -6.76
C GLN A 1 1.00 6.95 -5.67
N VAL A 2 2.29 6.69 -5.61
CA VAL A 2 3.24 7.33 -4.71
C VAL A 2 4.34 8.00 -5.51
N GLY A 3 4.93 9.06 -4.96
CA GLY A 3 6.10 9.74 -5.53
C GLY A 3 7.38 9.26 -4.86
N GLY A 4 8.50 9.43 -5.54
CA GLY A 4 9.83 9.09 -5.00
C GLY A 4 10.90 9.07 -6.09
N ILE A 5 12.11 8.71 -5.69
CA ILE A 5 13.23 8.56 -6.61
C ILE A 5 13.21 7.16 -7.19
N VAL A 6 13.35 7.04 -8.51
CA VAL A 6 13.46 5.75 -9.20
C VAL A 6 14.82 5.13 -8.86
N ASP A 7 14.77 4.01 -8.14
CA ASP A 7 15.97 3.30 -7.69
C ASP A 7 16.47 2.31 -8.75
N LYS A 8 15.55 1.58 -9.38
CA LYS A 8 15.84 0.60 -10.43
C LYS A 8 14.78 0.56 -11.52
N VAL A 9 15.24 0.29 -12.74
CA VAL A 9 14.41 -0.11 -13.88
C VAL A 9 14.58 -1.62 -14.07
N LEU A 10 13.49 -2.38 -13.96
CA LEU A 10 13.52 -3.84 -13.87
C LEU A 10 13.21 -4.56 -15.20
N PHE A 11 13.17 -3.82 -16.31
CA PHE A 11 12.88 -4.36 -17.64
C PHE A 11 13.86 -3.84 -18.69
N LYS A 12 13.85 -4.48 -19.85
CA LYS A 12 14.56 -3.99 -21.04
C LYS A 12 13.54 -3.50 -22.05
N GLN A 13 13.84 -2.36 -22.66
CA GLN A 13 13.05 -1.80 -23.76
C GLN A 13 12.87 -2.81 -24.88
N GLY A 14 11.65 -2.93 -25.41
CA GLY A 14 11.32 -3.85 -26.50
C GLY A 14 11.04 -5.28 -26.06
N THR A 15 11.05 -5.61 -24.77
CA THR A 15 10.72 -6.93 -24.24
C THR A 15 9.24 -7.08 -23.93
N TYR A 16 8.77 -8.33 -23.89
CA TYR A 16 7.42 -8.66 -23.45
C TYR A 16 7.34 -8.64 -21.92
N VAL A 17 6.30 -8.00 -21.39
CA VAL A 17 5.99 -7.97 -19.97
C VAL A 17 4.59 -8.53 -19.72
N HIS A 18 4.42 -9.19 -18.56
CA HIS A 18 3.13 -9.70 -18.13
C HIS A 18 2.41 -8.67 -17.23
N ALA A 19 1.09 -8.71 -17.23
CA ALA A 19 0.31 -7.93 -16.27
C ALA A 19 0.75 -8.27 -14.82
N GLY A 20 1.00 -7.25 -14.00
CA GLY A 20 1.51 -7.41 -12.65
C GLY A 20 3.03 -7.57 -12.53
N GLN A 21 3.76 -7.64 -13.65
CA GLN A 21 5.22 -7.71 -13.62
C GLN A 21 5.82 -6.39 -13.12
N PRO A 22 6.76 -6.43 -12.14
CA PRO A 22 7.45 -5.22 -11.68
C PRO A 22 8.26 -4.57 -12.80
N LEU A 23 8.09 -3.26 -12.99
CA LEU A 23 8.77 -2.47 -14.02
C LEU A 23 9.78 -1.49 -13.42
N PHE A 24 9.37 -0.79 -12.37
CA PHE A 24 10.19 0.21 -11.68
C PHE A 24 10.15 -0.03 -10.19
N LYS A 25 11.27 0.22 -9.53
CA LYS A 25 11.36 0.22 -8.08
C LYS A 25 11.78 1.61 -7.62
N LEU A 26 10.89 2.27 -6.86
CA LEU A 26 11.21 3.51 -6.18
C LEU A 26 12.01 3.22 -4.91
N ASN A 27 12.77 4.21 -4.42
CA ASN A 27 13.42 4.10 -3.12
C ASN A 27 12.36 3.92 -2.05
N SER A 28 12.41 2.80 -1.34
CA SER A 28 11.38 2.40 -0.37
C SER A 28 11.76 2.65 1.09
N GLU A 29 12.92 3.23 1.37
CA GLU A 29 13.42 3.41 2.75
C GLU A 29 12.48 4.27 3.59
N ILE A 30 12.00 5.39 3.04
CA ILE A 30 11.03 6.27 3.73
C ILE A 30 9.72 5.54 3.97
N PHE A 31 9.21 4.81 2.98
CA PHE A 31 7.96 4.04 3.13
C PHE A 31 8.08 2.93 4.16
N GLN A 32 9.23 2.26 4.23
CA GLN A 32 9.51 1.24 5.25
C GLN A 32 9.59 1.87 6.65
N ALA A 33 10.23 3.03 6.78
CA ALA A 33 10.31 3.76 8.04
C ALA A 33 8.91 4.21 8.52
N ASP A 34 8.07 4.69 7.61
CA ASP A 34 6.70 5.09 7.92
C ASP A 34 5.85 3.90 8.39
N VAL A 35 5.96 2.75 7.73
CA VAL A 35 5.29 1.51 8.15
C VAL A 35 5.74 1.11 9.55
N LYS A 36 7.03 1.12 9.81
CA LYS A 36 7.60 0.76 11.13
C LYS A 36 7.13 1.71 12.22
N SER A 37 7.14 3.01 11.96
CA SER A 37 6.69 4.04 12.90
C SER A 37 5.19 3.90 13.22
N ASN A 38 4.37 3.72 12.19
CA ASN A 38 2.92 3.57 12.39
C ASN A 38 2.56 2.24 13.06
N ARG A 39 3.33 1.19 12.84
CA ARG A 39 3.17 -0.08 13.55
C ARG A 39 3.45 0.07 15.05
N ALA A 40 4.48 0.80 15.43
CA ALA A 40 4.78 1.11 16.82
C ALA A 40 3.67 1.93 17.48
N THR A 41 3.11 2.90 16.77
CA THR A 41 1.97 3.69 17.24
C THR A 41 0.73 2.82 17.45
N LEU A 42 0.46 1.88 16.53
CA LEU A 42 -0.63 0.91 16.67
C LEU A 42 -0.44 0.03 17.91
N HIS A 43 0.76 -0.50 18.13
CA HIS A 43 1.05 -1.32 19.32
C HIS A 43 0.83 -0.55 20.62
N ARG A 44 1.17 0.74 20.64
CA ARG A 44 0.90 1.60 21.81
C ARG A 44 -0.59 1.78 22.03
N ALA A 45 -1.38 1.99 20.98
CA ALA A 45 -2.82 2.08 21.07
C ALA A 45 -3.47 0.76 21.55
N GLU A 46 -2.99 -0.37 21.06
CA GLU A 46 -3.43 -1.70 21.51
C GLU A 46 -3.11 -1.96 22.98
N ALA A 47 -1.94 -1.53 23.45
CA ALA A 47 -1.57 -1.63 24.86
C ALA A 47 -2.51 -0.83 25.76
N GLU A 48 -2.94 0.34 25.33
CA GLU A 48 -3.92 1.16 26.06
C GLU A 48 -5.29 0.47 26.14
N VAL A 49 -5.75 -0.14 25.05
CA VAL A 49 -6.99 -0.96 25.05
C VAL A 49 -6.86 -2.10 26.07
N THR A 50 -5.74 -2.80 26.09
CA THR A 50 -5.50 -3.90 27.02
C THR A 50 -5.55 -3.42 28.48
N ARG A 51 -4.89 -2.29 28.77
CA ARG A 51 -4.89 -1.69 30.09
C ARG A 51 -6.32 -1.36 30.56
N LEU A 52 -7.09 -0.69 29.73
CA LEU A 52 -8.47 -0.31 30.04
C LEU A 52 -9.41 -1.51 30.12
N GLN A 53 -9.18 -2.54 29.31
CA GLN A 53 -9.95 -3.78 29.37
C GLN A 53 -9.76 -4.48 30.73
N ILE A 54 -8.55 -4.58 31.22
CA ILE A 54 -8.25 -5.16 32.53
C ILE A 54 -8.88 -4.32 33.65
N LEU A 55 -8.73 -3.00 33.57
CA LEU A 55 -9.29 -2.07 34.55
C LEU A 55 -10.83 -2.14 34.57
N LEU A 56 -11.46 -2.16 33.40
CA LEU A 56 -12.92 -2.25 33.26
C LEU A 56 -13.47 -3.56 33.86
N LYS A 57 -12.77 -4.67 33.61
CA LYS A 57 -13.14 -5.97 34.20
C LYS A 57 -13.10 -5.93 35.72
N ARG A 58 -12.07 -5.32 36.29
CA ARG A 58 -11.94 -5.12 37.75
C ARG A 58 -13.05 -4.23 38.28
N TYR A 59 -13.35 -3.13 37.62
CA TYR A 59 -14.39 -2.19 38.03
C TYR A 59 -15.81 -2.78 37.89
N ALA A 60 -16.03 -3.66 36.94
CA ALA A 60 -17.30 -4.39 36.79
C ALA A 60 -17.64 -5.21 38.04
N GLU A 61 -16.63 -5.82 38.67
CA GLU A 61 -16.78 -6.54 39.93
C GLU A 61 -16.98 -5.58 41.12
N LEU A 62 -16.24 -4.48 41.17
CA LEU A 62 -16.29 -3.52 42.25
C LEU A 62 -17.60 -2.73 42.29
N VAL A 63 -18.19 -2.41 41.16
CA VAL A 63 -19.44 -1.66 41.06
C VAL A 63 -20.63 -2.47 41.59
N THR A 64 -20.60 -3.79 41.45
CA THR A 64 -21.67 -4.68 41.95
C THR A 64 -21.76 -4.70 43.48
N VAL A 65 -20.66 -4.44 44.17
CA VAL A 65 -20.57 -4.39 45.64
C VAL A 65 -20.47 -2.95 46.16
N ASN A 66 -20.76 -1.96 45.33
CA ASN A 66 -20.70 -0.52 45.63
C ASN A 66 -19.31 -0.04 46.12
N ALA A 67 -18.22 -0.74 45.75
CA ALA A 67 -16.85 -0.35 46.07
C ALA A 67 -16.33 0.79 45.21
N ILE A 68 -16.94 1.04 44.04
CA ILE A 68 -16.77 2.22 43.18
C ILE A 68 -18.12 2.74 42.72
N SER A 69 -18.16 4.00 42.30
CA SER A 69 -19.39 4.62 41.77
C SER A 69 -19.71 4.10 40.36
N LYS A 70 -20.99 4.13 40.00
CA LYS A 70 -21.43 3.85 38.62
C LYS A 70 -20.84 4.85 37.62
N GLN A 71 -20.65 6.10 38.04
CA GLN A 71 -20.03 7.14 37.20
C GLN A 71 -18.59 6.80 36.86
N GLU A 72 -17.80 6.33 37.82
CA GLU A 72 -16.41 5.89 37.61
C GLU A 72 -16.35 4.72 36.63
N TYR A 73 -17.22 3.73 36.80
CA TYR A 73 -17.34 2.60 35.88
C TYR A 73 -17.73 3.04 34.47
N ASN A 74 -18.74 3.90 34.34
CA ASN A 74 -19.19 4.39 33.05
C ASN A 74 -18.14 5.25 32.34
N ASN A 75 -17.39 6.07 33.09
CA ASN A 75 -16.28 6.87 32.54
C ASN A 75 -15.18 5.96 31.99
N THR A 76 -14.82 4.90 32.71
CA THR A 76 -13.81 3.93 32.29
C THR A 76 -14.28 3.16 31.04
N GLU A 77 -15.57 2.81 30.99
CA GLU A 77 -16.14 2.18 29.78
C GLU A 77 -16.07 3.10 28.56
N ALA A 78 -16.38 4.38 28.74
CA ALA A 78 -16.27 5.37 27.66
C ALA A 78 -14.81 5.54 27.19
N GLU A 79 -13.84 5.57 28.10
CA GLU A 79 -12.41 5.59 27.76
C GLU A 79 -11.99 4.33 27.00
N TYR A 80 -12.50 3.17 27.39
CA TYR A 80 -12.24 1.90 26.71
C TYR A 80 -12.76 1.94 25.26
N GLN A 81 -13.99 2.41 25.06
CA GLN A 81 -14.55 2.55 23.70
C GLN A 81 -13.75 3.54 22.85
N LYS A 82 -13.29 4.65 23.44
CA LYS A 82 -12.41 5.62 22.78
C LYS A 82 -11.07 4.97 22.38
N ALA A 83 -10.47 4.22 23.28
CA ALA A 83 -9.21 3.54 22.99
C ALA A 83 -9.34 2.50 21.87
N LYS A 84 -10.47 1.79 21.80
CA LYS A 84 -10.77 0.87 20.69
C LYS A 84 -10.91 1.62 19.37
N ALA A 85 -11.55 2.78 19.36
CA ALA A 85 -11.66 3.62 18.16
C ALA A 85 -10.29 4.13 17.70
N ASP A 86 -9.41 4.49 18.64
CA ASP A 86 -8.03 4.89 18.35
C ASP A 86 -7.24 3.76 17.67
N VAL A 87 -7.41 2.51 18.12
CA VAL A 87 -6.81 1.33 17.46
C VAL A 87 -7.29 1.21 16.02
N THR A 88 -8.60 1.31 15.78
CA THR A 88 -9.16 1.24 14.43
C THR A 88 -8.59 2.33 13.52
N GLN A 89 -8.42 3.54 14.03
CA GLN A 89 -7.80 4.65 13.29
C GLN A 89 -6.34 4.35 12.95
N MET A 90 -5.56 3.85 13.91
CA MET A 90 -4.15 3.50 13.70
C MET A 90 -3.99 2.33 12.73
N GLU A 91 -4.89 1.35 12.74
CA GLU A 91 -4.93 0.26 11.77
C GLU A 91 -5.15 0.79 10.34
N ALA A 92 -6.07 1.73 10.16
CA ALA A 92 -6.33 2.36 8.86
C ALA A 92 -5.11 3.14 8.35
N ILE A 93 -4.44 3.88 9.22
CA ILE A 93 -3.22 4.63 8.88
C ILE A 93 -2.10 3.66 8.48
N LEU A 94 -1.91 2.58 9.24
CA LEU A 94 -0.91 1.55 8.93
C LEU A 94 -1.18 0.90 7.58
N SER A 95 -2.44 0.54 7.30
CA SER A 95 -2.84 -0.01 6.00
C SER A 95 -2.50 0.92 4.86
N ARG A 96 -2.74 2.21 5.01
CA ARG A 96 -2.37 3.22 4.00
C ARG A 96 -0.85 3.26 3.77
N GLN A 97 -0.06 3.23 4.82
CA GLN A 97 1.40 3.22 4.69
C GLN A 97 1.92 1.93 4.05
N GLN A 98 1.31 0.80 4.35
CA GLN A 98 1.63 -0.47 3.69
C GLN A 98 1.28 -0.45 2.20
N LEU A 99 0.18 0.19 1.80
CA LEU A 99 -0.16 0.40 0.40
C LEU A 99 0.86 1.32 -0.29
N ASN A 100 1.29 2.39 0.35
CA ASN A 100 2.32 3.27 -0.18
C ASN A 100 3.64 2.49 -0.42
N LEU A 101 4.01 1.63 0.52
CA LEU A 101 5.18 0.76 0.37
C LEU A 101 5.01 -0.20 -0.81
N LYS A 102 3.84 -0.80 -0.95
CA LYS A 102 3.52 -1.69 -2.09
C LYS A 102 3.62 -0.95 -3.42
N TYR A 103 3.10 0.28 -3.50
CA TYR A 103 3.12 1.09 -4.71
C TYR A 103 4.49 1.70 -5.03
N ALA A 104 5.46 1.60 -4.13
CA ALA A 104 6.86 1.91 -4.43
C ALA A 104 7.45 0.95 -5.47
N THR A 105 6.86 -0.21 -5.68
CA THR A 105 7.12 -1.07 -6.83
C THR A 105 6.01 -0.83 -7.86
N ILE A 106 6.38 -0.29 -9.01
CA ILE A 106 5.44 0.01 -10.11
C ILE A 106 5.38 -1.19 -11.02
N THR A 107 4.19 -1.73 -11.20
CA THR A 107 3.93 -2.93 -12.02
C THR A 107 3.21 -2.57 -13.30
N SER A 108 3.31 -3.44 -14.31
CA SER A 108 2.55 -3.29 -15.55
C SER A 108 1.08 -3.62 -15.30
N PRO A 109 0.14 -2.75 -15.70
CA PRO A 109 -1.30 -3.03 -15.59
C PRO A 109 -1.81 -4.02 -16.64
N ILE A 110 -1.06 -4.20 -17.73
CA ILE A 110 -1.42 -5.06 -18.85
C ILE A 110 -0.22 -5.90 -19.31
N SER A 111 -0.49 -6.97 -20.02
CA SER A 111 0.54 -7.75 -20.73
C SER A 111 0.76 -7.16 -22.13
N GLY A 112 1.98 -7.13 -22.59
CA GLY A 112 2.33 -6.62 -23.91
C GLY A 112 3.83 -6.34 -24.04
N ILE A 113 4.20 -5.67 -25.12
CA ILE A 113 5.57 -5.24 -25.36
C ILE A 113 5.77 -3.85 -24.76
N ILE A 114 6.80 -3.72 -23.92
CA ILE A 114 7.15 -2.44 -23.33
C ILE A 114 8.03 -1.67 -24.30
N GLY A 115 7.64 -0.44 -24.60
CA GLY A 115 8.33 0.45 -25.49
C GLY A 115 9.40 1.29 -24.79
N GLU A 116 9.45 2.56 -25.17
CA GLU A 116 10.45 3.51 -24.71
C GLU A 116 10.42 3.71 -23.18
N ILE A 117 11.58 3.78 -22.58
CA ILE A 117 11.75 4.17 -21.16
C ILE A 117 11.74 5.70 -21.12
N LEU A 118 10.72 6.26 -20.47
CA LEU A 118 10.55 7.70 -20.34
C LEU A 118 11.13 8.27 -19.06
N VAL A 119 11.53 7.40 -18.13
CA VAL A 119 12.09 7.76 -16.82
C VAL A 119 13.32 6.89 -16.57
N THR A 120 14.43 7.52 -16.20
CA THR A 120 15.71 6.84 -15.91
C THR A 120 15.90 6.63 -14.40
N GLU A 121 16.84 5.77 -14.04
CA GLU A 121 17.29 5.60 -12.66
C GLU A 121 17.80 6.93 -12.10
N GLY A 122 17.45 7.22 -10.84
CA GLY A 122 17.77 8.47 -10.18
C GLY A 122 16.80 9.61 -10.45
N ALA A 123 15.82 9.45 -11.33
CA ALA A 123 14.81 10.47 -11.61
C ALA A 123 13.79 10.58 -10.45
N LEU A 124 13.33 11.80 -10.19
CA LEU A 124 12.26 12.06 -9.23
C LEU A 124 10.90 11.94 -9.93
N VAL A 125 10.04 11.10 -9.37
CA VAL A 125 8.64 10.92 -9.80
C VAL A 125 7.74 11.46 -8.70
N SER A 126 6.82 12.35 -9.06
CA SER A 126 5.86 12.95 -8.11
C SER A 126 4.50 12.27 -8.22
N GLN A 127 3.80 12.22 -7.10
CA GLN A 127 2.41 11.82 -7.07
C GLN A 127 1.59 12.82 -7.92
N GLY A 128 0.86 12.31 -8.93
CA GLY A 128 0.09 13.14 -9.83
C GLY A 128 0.83 13.62 -11.08
N ASP A 129 2.07 13.15 -11.31
CA ASP A 129 2.74 13.36 -12.59
C ASP A 129 1.91 12.79 -13.73
N THR A 130 1.66 13.63 -14.74
CA THR A 130 0.91 13.25 -15.94
C THR A 130 1.78 12.54 -16.98
N LYS A 131 3.11 12.55 -16.80
CA LYS A 131 4.03 11.88 -17.71
C LYS A 131 4.02 10.38 -17.47
N ALA A 132 3.84 9.63 -18.57
CA ALA A 132 4.03 8.18 -18.56
C ALA A 132 5.49 7.84 -18.22
N MET A 133 5.71 6.81 -17.41
CA MET A 133 7.06 6.30 -17.10
C MET A 133 7.55 5.32 -18.18
N ALA A 134 6.63 4.58 -18.78
CA ALA A 134 6.85 3.69 -19.91
C ALA A 134 5.52 3.45 -20.63
N VAL A 135 5.58 2.99 -21.87
CA VAL A 135 4.41 2.65 -22.68
C VAL A 135 4.42 1.16 -22.94
N VAL A 136 3.32 0.48 -22.57
CA VAL A 136 3.09 -0.94 -22.88
C VAL A 136 2.02 -1.03 -23.93
N GLN A 137 2.34 -1.69 -25.04
CA GLN A 137 1.40 -1.93 -26.12
C GLN A 137 0.90 -3.37 -26.04
N GLN A 138 -0.42 -3.51 -25.95
CA GLN A 138 -1.05 -4.82 -26.08
C GLN A 138 -1.05 -5.21 -27.55
N ILE A 139 -0.33 -6.28 -27.90
CA ILE A 139 -0.32 -6.84 -29.25
C ILE A 139 -1.29 -8.01 -29.24
N ASP A 140 -2.47 -7.78 -29.82
CA ASP A 140 -3.35 -8.85 -30.25
C ASP A 140 -2.74 -9.52 -31.51
N LYS A 141 -3.02 -10.79 -31.68
CA LYS A 141 -2.49 -11.58 -32.81
C LYS A 141 -2.60 -10.82 -34.11
N VAL A 142 -1.46 -10.44 -34.66
CA VAL A 142 -1.41 -9.89 -36.04
C VAL A 142 -1.40 -11.07 -36.98
N TYR A 143 -2.46 -11.23 -37.79
CA TYR A 143 -2.45 -12.15 -38.92
C TYR A 143 -1.64 -11.51 -40.03
N ILE A 144 -0.51 -12.10 -40.38
CA ILE A 144 0.24 -11.73 -41.56
C ILE A 144 -0.39 -12.50 -42.72
N ASP A 145 -1.21 -11.86 -43.56
CA ASP A 145 -1.63 -12.38 -44.83
C ASP A 145 -0.46 -12.27 -45.82
N GLU A 146 0.29 -13.34 -46.00
CA GLU A 146 1.21 -13.47 -47.13
C GLU A 146 0.38 -13.68 -48.39
N LYS A 147 0.21 -12.62 -49.19
CA LYS A 147 -0.20 -12.76 -50.57
C LYS A 147 0.94 -13.38 -51.38
N GLN A 148 0.91 -14.69 -51.55
CA GLN A 148 1.73 -15.33 -52.56
C GLN A 148 1.26 -14.85 -53.92
N SER A 149 2.10 -14.08 -54.59
CA SER A 149 1.94 -13.77 -56.00
C SER A 149 2.30 -15.03 -56.78
N ILE A 150 1.29 -15.74 -57.28
CA ILE A 150 1.49 -16.81 -58.27
C ILE A 150 1.79 -16.10 -59.59
N THR A 151 3.04 -16.13 -60.00
CA THR A 151 3.43 -15.77 -61.35
C THR A 151 3.26 -17.02 -62.18
N ASP A 152 2.13 -17.12 -62.90
CA ASP A 152 1.95 -18.09 -63.95
C ASP A 152 2.82 -17.71 -65.13
N TYR A 153 3.60 -18.65 -65.55
CA TYR A 153 4.20 -18.67 -66.89
C TYR A 153 3.30 -19.35 -67.86
#